data_fbf5ddf109db8db76fd7a76b90caa4a7
#
_entry.id   fbf5ddf109db8db76fd7a76b90caa4a7
#
_cell.length_a   1.000
_cell.length_b   1.000
_cell.length_c   1.000
_cell.angle_alpha   90.00
_cell.angle_beta   90.00
_cell.angle_gamma   90.00
#
_symmetry.space_group_name_H-M   'P 1'
#
loop_
_entity.id
_entity.type
_entity.pdbx_description
1 polymer ?
#
loop_
_entity_poly.entity_id
_entity_poly.type
_entity_poly.pdbx_seq_one_letter_code
_entity_poly.pdbx_strand_id
1 'polypeptide(L)'
;MRAFWTGNYTKKGKKEYIIIQEPDIEEVPSWYLERKHFKPNWNNAPFVSHDNERFLTEYVTIPCGKCIACKMAKSKEWTTRVCIESNYYKNCLFLTLTYDDWHVPPDGELSRSDLINFIKRLRNHFKFRYFACGEYGTDEKSTKRPHYHLIILTDENIDLKPTFKLNSFKNDIISRMWPFGLYELCRGDENTIAYTAGYVYKKQLSIERDNHKIKPFISCSDKPGFGLKYLEDHIESILSTKKVYYKGMAKSAFRYIWKKLSEKMDIQSIKDDLMLHAGYNQDKLKAYFKAKYFDYNQRGALNHL
;
A
#
# COMPACT_ATOMS: atom_id res chain seq x y z
N MET A 1 10.58 -6.94 11.95
CA MET A 1 10.79 -6.43 13.32
C MET A 1 9.99 -7.28 14.29
N ARG A 2 10.49 -7.48 15.48
CA ARG A 2 9.82 -8.21 16.56
C ARG A 2 9.48 -7.24 17.70
N ALA A 3 8.31 -7.37 18.29
CA ALA A 3 7.89 -6.61 19.45
C ALA A 3 7.75 -7.56 20.63
N PHE A 4 8.64 -7.46 21.58
CA PHE A 4 8.66 -8.31 22.77
C PHE A 4 7.84 -7.66 23.88
N TRP A 5 6.93 -8.42 24.50
CA TRP A 5 6.15 -7.93 25.62
C TRP A 5 7.03 -7.82 26.89
N THR A 6 6.98 -6.66 27.50
CA THR A 6 7.86 -6.29 28.61
C THR A 6 7.28 -6.58 29.99
N GLY A 7 6.07 -7.15 30.04
CA GLY A 7 5.35 -7.33 31.31
C GLY A 7 4.68 -6.08 31.85
N ASN A 8 4.95 -4.92 31.23
CA ASN A 8 4.37 -3.64 31.63
C ASN A 8 3.05 -3.35 30.90
N TYR A 9 2.27 -2.43 31.47
CA TYR A 9 1.08 -1.86 30.86
C TYR A 9 1.22 -0.35 30.78
N THR A 10 0.80 0.23 29.69
CA THR A 10 0.71 1.69 29.52
C THR A 10 -0.34 2.28 30.49
N LYS A 11 -0.32 3.61 30.68
CA LYS A 11 -1.34 4.33 31.46
C LYS A 11 -2.79 4.07 31.01
N LYS A 12 -2.98 3.58 29.78
CA LYS A 12 -4.29 3.20 29.19
C LYS A 12 -4.58 1.70 29.29
N GLY A 13 -3.86 0.94 30.11
CA GLY A 13 -4.06 -0.49 30.31
C GLY A 13 -3.65 -1.39 29.13
N LYS A 14 -2.91 -0.89 28.13
CA LYS A 14 -2.42 -1.70 27.01
C LYS A 14 -1.05 -2.28 27.31
N LYS A 15 -0.79 -3.52 26.87
CA LYS A 15 0.53 -4.15 26.95
C LYS A 15 1.61 -3.25 26.33
N GLU A 16 2.73 -3.09 27.00
CA GLU A 16 3.88 -2.35 26.52
C GLU A 16 4.89 -3.30 25.87
N TYR A 17 5.43 -2.89 24.72
CA TYR A 17 6.35 -3.71 23.92
C TYR A 17 7.64 -2.95 23.63
N ILE A 18 8.77 -3.66 23.67
CA ILE A 18 10.02 -3.19 23.07
C ILE A 18 10.15 -3.72 21.63
N ILE A 19 10.48 -2.82 20.70
CA ILE A 19 10.60 -3.17 19.28
C ILE A 19 12.07 -3.39 18.95
N ILE A 20 12.39 -4.61 18.48
CA ILE A 20 13.72 -4.98 18.00
C ILE A 20 13.68 -5.03 16.48
N GLN A 21 14.63 -4.35 15.85
CA GLN A 21 14.69 -4.23 14.40
C GLN A 21 15.37 -5.42 13.72
N GLU A 22 16.27 -6.09 14.43
CA GLU A 22 16.95 -7.29 13.96
C GLU A 22 15.94 -8.45 13.82
N PRO A 23 15.81 -9.05 12.62
CA PRO A 23 14.78 -10.06 12.37
C PRO A 23 15.04 -11.42 13.01
N ASP A 24 16.30 -11.70 13.37
CA ASP A 24 16.75 -13.03 13.79
C ASP A 24 16.86 -13.19 15.31
N ILE A 25 16.64 -12.11 16.07
CA ILE A 25 16.66 -12.18 17.55
C ILE A 25 15.38 -12.86 18.04
N GLU A 26 15.52 -14.04 18.65
CA GLU A 26 14.41 -14.79 19.26
C GLU A 26 14.24 -14.50 20.74
N GLU A 27 15.32 -14.06 21.40
CA GLU A 27 15.37 -13.74 22.81
C GLU A 27 16.08 -12.40 23.03
N VAL A 28 15.59 -11.58 23.97
CA VAL A 28 16.19 -10.28 24.27
C VAL A 28 16.76 -10.32 25.68
N PRO A 29 18.10 -10.23 25.83
CA PRO A 29 18.76 -10.30 27.13
C PRO A 29 18.53 -9.04 27.97
N SER A 30 18.55 -9.16 29.30
CA SER A 30 18.32 -8.07 30.25
C SER A 30 19.31 -6.92 30.05
N TRP A 31 20.60 -7.21 29.79
CA TRP A 31 21.61 -6.16 29.55
C TRP A 31 21.31 -5.29 28.34
N TYR A 32 20.67 -5.86 27.29
CA TYR A 32 20.25 -5.08 26.11
C TYR A 32 19.12 -4.10 26.48
N LEU A 33 18.17 -4.54 27.32
CA LEU A 33 17.08 -3.72 27.81
C LEU A 33 17.58 -2.58 28.69
N GLU A 34 18.52 -2.86 29.59
CA GLU A 34 19.16 -1.88 30.47
C GLU A 34 19.94 -0.81 29.65
N ARG A 35 20.69 -1.24 28.65
CA ARG A 35 21.39 -0.32 27.71
C ARG A 35 20.43 0.59 26.96
N LYS A 36 19.21 0.16 26.72
CA LYS A 36 18.12 0.96 26.13
C LYS A 36 17.29 1.72 27.16
N HIS A 37 17.73 1.74 28.45
CA HIS A 37 17.02 2.35 29.58
C HIS A 37 15.60 1.80 29.74
N PHE A 38 15.39 0.52 29.43
CA PHE A 38 14.12 -0.14 29.50
C PHE A 38 14.06 -1.08 30.70
N LYS A 39 13.01 -0.96 31.53
CA LYS A 39 12.81 -1.78 32.74
C LYS A 39 11.60 -2.69 32.57
N PRO A 40 11.79 -3.97 32.18
CA PRO A 40 10.67 -4.91 32.11
C PRO A 40 10.16 -5.28 33.48
N ASN A 41 8.86 -5.58 33.55
CA ASN A 41 8.27 -6.17 34.74
C ASN A 41 8.39 -7.71 34.65
N TRP A 42 9.45 -8.24 35.21
CA TRP A 42 9.76 -9.67 35.17
C TRP A 42 8.74 -10.55 35.88
N ASN A 43 7.84 -10.02 36.71
CA ASN A 43 6.75 -10.78 37.32
C ASN A 43 5.66 -11.14 36.31
N ASN A 44 5.50 -10.35 35.25
CA ASN A 44 4.47 -10.51 34.23
C ASN A 44 5.04 -10.88 32.84
N ALA A 45 6.29 -10.47 32.55
CA ALA A 45 6.90 -10.74 31.27
C ALA A 45 7.22 -12.24 31.12
N PRO A 46 6.93 -12.85 29.97
CA PRO A 46 7.43 -14.17 29.65
C PRO A 46 8.95 -14.13 29.43
N PHE A 47 9.70 -14.90 30.19
CA PHE A 47 11.15 -14.94 30.09
C PHE A 47 11.69 -16.35 30.35
N VAL A 48 12.90 -16.59 29.86
CA VAL A 48 13.76 -17.70 30.25
C VAL A 48 15.01 -17.17 30.96
N SER A 49 15.64 -17.99 31.77
CA SER A 49 16.90 -17.63 32.45
C SER A 49 17.99 -18.60 32.02
N HIS A 50 19.14 -18.06 31.58
CA HIS A 50 20.35 -18.78 31.26
C HIS A 50 21.54 -18.03 31.92
N ASP A 51 22.44 -18.75 32.59
CA ASP A 51 23.66 -18.19 33.17
C ASP A 51 23.43 -16.97 34.09
N ASN A 52 22.38 -17.02 34.93
CA ASN A 52 21.93 -15.93 35.80
C ASN A 52 21.42 -14.67 35.08
N GLU A 53 21.20 -14.74 33.78
CA GLU A 53 20.59 -13.66 33.00
C GLU A 53 19.18 -14.00 32.55
N ARG A 54 18.29 -12.97 32.44
CA ARG A 54 16.90 -13.12 31.99
C ARG A 54 16.75 -12.61 30.55
N PHE A 55 15.98 -13.36 29.75
CA PHE A 55 15.72 -13.09 28.35
C PHE A 55 14.22 -13.02 28.09
N LEU A 56 13.72 -11.94 27.48
CA LEU A 56 12.34 -11.88 26.98
C LEU A 56 12.19 -12.82 25.80
N THR A 57 11.18 -13.67 25.80
CA THR A 57 10.99 -14.74 24.81
C THR A 57 9.73 -14.58 23.97
N GLU A 58 8.64 -14.03 24.53
CA GLU A 58 7.41 -13.86 23.80
C GLU A 58 7.42 -12.58 22.95
N TYR A 59 7.27 -12.74 21.64
CA TYR A 59 7.20 -11.61 20.72
C TYR A 59 6.09 -11.77 19.71
N VAL A 60 5.64 -10.63 19.17
CA VAL A 60 4.80 -10.55 17.98
C VAL A 60 5.57 -9.93 16.82
N THR A 61 5.40 -10.47 15.63
CA THR A 61 6.01 -9.89 14.44
C THR A 61 5.18 -8.71 13.97
N ILE A 62 5.82 -7.54 13.85
CA ILE A 62 5.19 -6.33 13.36
C ILE A 62 5.76 -5.91 12.00
N PRO A 63 4.91 -5.37 11.10
CA PRO A 63 5.37 -4.86 9.81
C PRO A 63 6.35 -3.69 9.99
N CYS A 64 7.53 -3.77 9.36
CA CYS A 64 8.50 -2.67 9.40
C CYS A 64 8.12 -1.50 8.47
N GLY A 65 7.19 -1.70 7.54
CA GLY A 65 6.77 -0.71 6.53
C GLY A 65 7.80 -0.46 5.41
N LYS A 66 9.04 -0.89 5.56
CA LYS A 66 10.16 -0.57 4.65
C LYS A 66 10.60 -1.76 3.78
N CYS A 67 10.55 -2.99 4.30
CA CYS A 67 10.98 -4.17 3.55
C CYS A 67 10.01 -4.49 2.39
N ILE A 68 10.48 -5.30 1.44
CA ILE A 68 9.74 -5.71 0.24
C ILE A 68 8.37 -6.30 0.61
N ALA A 69 8.34 -7.20 1.59
CA ALA A 69 7.10 -7.84 2.04
C ALA A 69 6.06 -6.81 2.53
N CYS A 70 6.48 -5.82 3.33
CA CYS A 70 5.59 -4.75 3.81
C CYS A 70 5.10 -3.85 2.68
N LYS A 71 5.96 -3.55 1.71
CA LYS A 71 5.61 -2.75 0.53
C LYS A 71 4.62 -3.49 -0.37
N MET A 72 4.84 -4.80 -0.60
CA MET A 72 3.90 -5.65 -1.34
C MET A 72 2.54 -5.77 -0.64
N ALA A 73 2.55 -5.93 0.69
CA ALA A 73 1.31 -5.97 1.47
C ALA A 73 0.53 -4.65 1.34
N LYS A 74 1.22 -3.51 1.38
CA LYS A 74 0.62 -2.19 1.17
C LYS A 74 0.06 -2.02 -0.24
N SER A 75 0.78 -2.47 -1.27
CA SER A 75 0.29 -2.47 -2.65
C SER A 75 -0.98 -3.31 -2.81
N LYS A 76 -0.99 -4.54 -2.25
CA LYS A 76 -2.17 -5.40 -2.25
C LYS A 76 -3.35 -4.78 -1.50
N GLU A 77 -3.09 -4.13 -0.36
CA GLU A 77 -4.12 -3.39 0.38
C GLU A 77 -4.74 -2.30 -0.49
N TRP A 78 -3.93 -1.47 -1.15
CA TRP A 78 -4.43 -0.42 -2.04
C TRP A 78 -5.19 -0.98 -3.24
N THR A 79 -4.67 -2.02 -3.90
CA THR A 79 -5.38 -2.72 -4.97
C THR A 79 -6.77 -3.15 -4.50
N THR A 80 -6.86 -3.84 -3.36
CA THR A 80 -8.14 -4.30 -2.82
C THR A 80 -9.08 -3.14 -2.51
N ARG A 81 -8.58 -2.07 -1.87
CA ARG A 81 -9.39 -0.88 -1.56
C ARG A 81 -9.96 -0.21 -2.80
N VAL A 82 -9.15 -0.04 -3.84
CA VAL A 82 -9.61 0.58 -5.09
C VAL A 82 -10.57 -0.34 -5.84
N CYS A 83 -10.32 -1.66 -5.85
CA CYS A 83 -11.22 -2.64 -6.48
C CYS A 83 -12.60 -2.68 -5.80
N ILE A 84 -12.68 -2.78 -4.47
CA ILE A 84 -13.98 -2.79 -3.78
C ILE A 84 -14.72 -1.45 -3.93
N GLU A 85 -14.00 -0.35 -3.98
CA GLU A 85 -14.56 0.98 -4.25
C GLU A 85 -15.10 1.08 -5.68
N SER A 86 -14.41 0.51 -6.67
CA SER A 86 -14.84 0.60 -8.08
C SER A 86 -16.20 -0.04 -8.35
N ASN A 87 -16.66 -0.98 -7.51
CA ASN A 87 -17.98 -1.58 -7.64
C ASN A 87 -19.13 -0.60 -7.40
N TYR A 88 -18.86 0.55 -6.80
CA TYR A 88 -19.83 1.60 -6.51
C TYR A 88 -19.96 2.65 -7.62
N TYR A 89 -19.24 2.47 -8.74
CA TYR A 89 -19.21 3.43 -9.84
C TYR A 89 -19.48 2.75 -11.18
N LYS A 90 -20.19 3.43 -12.07
CA LYS A 90 -20.50 2.95 -13.43
C LYS A 90 -19.25 2.86 -14.30
N ASN A 91 -18.32 3.80 -14.12
CA ASN A 91 -17.12 3.91 -14.93
C ASN A 91 -15.86 3.82 -14.06
N CYS A 92 -14.98 2.93 -14.47
CA CYS A 92 -13.58 2.88 -14.01
C CYS A 92 -12.69 3.15 -15.23
N LEU A 93 -11.92 4.22 -15.17
CA LEU A 93 -11.02 4.63 -16.25
C LEU A 93 -9.58 4.60 -15.76
N PHE A 94 -8.68 4.18 -16.63
CA PHE A 94 -7.24 4.25 -16.41
C PHE A 94 -6.66 5.33 -17.30
N LEU A 95 -5.98 6.29 -16.71
CA LEU A 95 -5.40 7.44 -17.40
C LEU A 95 -3.91 7.52 -17.11
N THR A 96 -3.10 7.60 -18.15
CA THR A 96 -1.68 7.93 -18.06
C THR A 96 -1.46 9.36 -18.58
N LEU A 97 -0.73 10.17 -17.83
CA LEU A 97 -0.33 11.53 -18.20
C LEU A 97 1.19 11.58 -18.32
N THR A 98 1.69 12.05 -19.46
CA THR A 98 3.12 12.13 -19.75
C THR A 98 3.46 13.52 -20.26
N TYR A 99 4.57 14.10 -19.81
CA TYR A 99 5.07 15.37 -20.35
C TYR A 99 5.61 15.19 -21.77
N ASP A 100 5.46 16.21 -22.62
CA ASP A 100 6.24 16.34 -23.85
C ASP A 100 7.62 16.94 -23.57
N ASP A 101 8.44 17.13 -24.62
CA ASP A 101 9.81 17.63 -24.48
C ASP A 101 9.88 19.09 -23.98
N TRP A 102 8.86 19.87 -24.26
CA TRP A 102 8.80 21.30 -23.92
C TRP A 102 8.34 21.57 -22.50
N HIS A 103 7.59 20.62 -21.93
CA HIS A 103 6.93 20.79 -20.63
C HIS A 103 7.51 19.89 -19.52
N VAL A 104 8.51 19.06 -19.82
CA VAL A 104 9.22 18.32 -18.76
C VAL A 104 9.78 19.33 -17.75
N PRO A 105 9.53 19.15 -16.45
CA PRO A 105 10.15 19.99 -15.45
C PRO A 105 11.68 20.09 -15.65
N PRO A 106 12.31 21.27 -15.46
CA PRO A 106 13.71 21.51 -15.80
C PRO A 106 14.71 20.54 -15.17
N ASP A 107 14.40 20.02 -14.00
CA ASP A 107 15.20 19.03 -13.26
C ASP A 107 14.79 17.58 -13.56
N GLY A 108 13.80 17.36 -14.43
CA GLY A 108 13.25 16.04 -14.71
C GLY A 108 12.48 15.41 -13.56
N GLU A 109 12.10 16.21 -12.55
CA GLU A 109 11.45 15.73 -11.35
C GLU A 109 9.92 15.64 -11.48
N LEU A 110 9.31 14.79 -10.65
CA LEU A 110 7.85 14.71 -10.53
C LEU A 110 7.27 15.99 -9.93
N SER A 111 6.21 16.52 -10.52
CA SER A 111 5.47 17.69 -9.99
C SER A 111 4.15 17.26 -9.36
N ARG A 112 4.06 17.32 -8.03
CA ARG A 112 2.78 17.10 -7.32
C ARG A 112 1.74 18.18 -7.65
N SER A 113 2.20 19.40 -7.87
CA SER A 113 1.34 20.55 -8.21
C SER A 113 0.66 20.35 -9.55
N ASP A 114 1.35 19.83 -10.57
CA ASP A 114 0.76 19.65 -11.90
C ASP A 114 -0.33 18.59 -11.87
N LEU A 115 -0.09 17.46 -11.17
CA LEU A 115 -1.11 16.45 -10.95
C LEU A 115 -2.33 17.00 -10.21
N ILE A 116 -2.12 17.72 -9.11
CA ILE A 116 -3.23 18.30 -8.31
C ILE A 116 -3.98 19.36 -9.11
N ASN A 117 -3.29 20.20 -9.88
CA ASN A 117 -3.91 21.21 -10.73
C ASN A 117 -4.71 20.57 -11.86
N PHE A 118 -4.21 19.48 -12.48
CA PHE A 118 -4.98 18.68 -13.42
C PHE A 118 -6.26 18.16 -12.80
N ILE A 119 -6.20 17.54 -11.63
CA ILE A 119 -7.35 17.02 -10.92
C ILE A 119 -8.37 18.11 -10.57
N LYS A 120 -7.90 19.28 -10.11
CA LYS A 120 -8.77 20.44 -9.83
C LYS A 120 -9.48 20.94 -11.09
N ARG A 121 -8.75 21.09 -12.21
CA ARG A 121 -9.35 21.51 -13.49
C ARG A 121 -10.38 20.50 -13.98
N LEU A 122 -10.06 19.21 -13.90
CA LEU A 122 -10.96 18.14 -14.34
C LEU A 122 -12.24 18.07 -13.51
N ARG A 123 -12.17 18.37 -12.21
CA ARG A 123 -13.33 18.43 -11.29
C ARG A 123 -14.34 19.54 -11.61
N ASN A 124 -13.95 20.54 -12.38
CA ASN A 124 -14.89 21.56 -12.87
C ASN A 124 -15.83 21.03 -13.97
N HIS A 125 -15.52 19.87 -14.55
CA HIS A 125 -16.28 19.29 -15.66
C HIS A 125 -17.11 18.07 -15.26
N PHE A 126 -16.62 17.24 -14.31
CA PHE A 126 -17.38 16.08 -13.81
C PHE A 126 -16.91 15.67 -12.40
N LYS A 127 -17.81 14.99 -11.70
CA LYS A 127 -17.56 14.47 -10.36
C LYS A 127 -16.88 13.10 -10.47
N PHE A 128 -15.79 12.89 -9.74
CA PHE A 128 -15.07 11.63 -9.71
C PHE A 128 -14.26 11.45 -8.44
N ARG A 129 -13.95 10.21 -8.15
CA ARG A 129 -12.89 9.83 -7.22
C ARG A 129 -11.69 9.36 -8.01
N TYR A 130 -10.52 9.53 -7.44
CA TYR A 130 -9.29 9.11 -8.09
C TYR A 130 -8.32 8.45 -7.11
N PHE A 131 -7.53 7.52 -7.66
CA PHE A 131 -6.33 6.97 -7.07
C PHE A 131 -5.21 7.12 -8.08
N ALA A 132 -4.14 7.81 -7.72
CA ALA A 132 -3.05 8.15 -8.63
C ALA A 132 -1.69 7.84 -8.04
N CYS A 133 -0.71 7.57 -8.90
CA CYS A 133 0.69 7.56 -8.56
C CYS A 133 1.49 8.41 -9.54
N GLY A 134 2.54 9.05 -9.04
CA GLY A 134 3.58 9.68 -9.87
C GLY A 134 4.82 8.81 -9.88
N GLU A 135 5.44 8.65 -11.05
CA GLU A 135 6.60 7.81 -11.23
C GLU A 135 7.54 8.27 -12.35
N TYR A 136 8.73 7.67 -12.41
CA TYR A 136 9.70 7.85 -13.50
C TYR A 136 9.73 6.62 -14.39
N GLY A 137 9.96 6.76 -15.69
CA GLY A 137 10.17 5.66 -16.63
C GLY A 137 11.32 4.73 -16.19
N THR A 138 11.16 3.41 -16.32
CA THR A 138 12.14 2.41 -15.82
C THR A 138 12.97 1.75 -16.90
N ASP A 139 12.51 1.77 -18.15
CA ASP A 139 13.20 1.07 -19.22
C ASP A 139 14.45 1.86 -19.62
N GLU A 140 15.58 1.17 -19.78
CA GLU A 140 16.82 1.78 -20.24
C GLU A 140 16.67 2.45 -21.62
N LYS A 141 15.69 1.98 -22.42
CA LYS A 141 15.30 2.55 -23.71
C LYS A 141 14.27 3.68 -23.60
N SER A 142 13.68 3.92 -22.42
CA SER A 142 12.70 4.98 -22.18
C SER A 142 13.39 6.23 -21.64
N THR A 143 12.80 7.37 -21.95
CA THR A 143 13.24 8.67 -21.44
C THR A 143 12.92 8.81 -19.97
N LYS A 144 13.39 8.11 -19.02
CA LYS A 144 13.15 8.22 -17.53
C LYS A 144 12.23 9.39 -17.08
N ARG A 145 11.33 9.78 -17.97
CA ARG A 145 10.47 10.96 -17.90
C ARG A 145 9.44 10.80 -16.80
N PRO A 146 9.19 11.81 -15.98
CA PRO A 146 8.13 11.76 -14.98
C PRO A 146 6.77 11.62 -15.65
N HIS A 147 5.90 10.77 -15.10
CA HIS A 147 4.53 10.58 -15.56
C HIS A 147 3.61 10.13 -14.43
N TYR A 148 2.31 10.19 -14.68
CA TYR A 148 1.30 9.88 -13.69
C TYR A 148 0.34 8.82 -14.22
N HIS A 149 -0.01 7.87 -13.36
CA HIS A 149 -1.10 6.91 -13.62
C HIS A 149 -2.24 7.18 -12.67
N LEU A 150 -3.46 7.26 -13.20
CA LEU A 150 -4.66 7.52 -12.44
C LEU A 150 -5.72 6.47 -12.72
N ILE A 151 -6.36 5.99 -11.66
CA ILE A 151 -7.67 5.34 -11.73
C ILE A 151 -8.71 6.40 -11.41
N ILE A 152 -9.67 6.58 -12.29
CA ILE A 152 -10.79 7.52 -12.16
C ILE A 152 -12.07 6.71 -12.02
N LEU A 153 -12.82 6.94 -10.96
CA LEU A 153 -14.11 6.30 -10.67
C LEU A 153 -15.20 7.35 -10.72
N THR A 154 -16.20 7.15 -11.59
CA THR A 154 -17.28 8.13 -11.79
C THR A 154 -18.58 7.48 -12.26
N ASP A 155 -19.70 8.07 -11.89
CA ASP A 155 -21.04 7.73 -12.42
C ASP A 155 -21.45 8.61 -13.61
N GLU A 156 -20.66 9.64 -13.89
CA GLU A 156 -20.92 10.57 -14.99
C GLU A 156 -20.71 9.87 -16.35
N ASN A 157 -21.46 10.32 -17.33
CA ASN A 157 -21.25 9.90 -18.70
C ASN A 157 -20.03 10.63 -19.29
N ILE A 158 -18.98 9.88 -19.55
CA ILE A 158 -17.76 10.40 -20.15
C ILE A 158 -17.79 10.09 -21.65
N ASP A 159 -17.67 11.12 -22.48
CA ASP A 159 -17.54 10.96 -23.92
C ASP A 159 -16.21 10.29 -24.27
N LEU A 160 -16.26 8.99 -24.55
CA LEU A 160 -15.10 8.17 -24.89
C LEU A 160 -15.08 7.93 -26.40
N LYS A 161 -14.29 8.70 -27.13
CA LYS A 161 -14.09 8.54 -28.59
C LYS A 161 -13.05 7.44 -28.85
N PRO A 162 -13.42 6.28 -29.43
CA PRO A 162 -12.46 5.21 -29.71
C PRO A 162 -11.31 5.70 -30.59
N THR A 163 -10.13 5.14 -30.35
CA THR A 163 -8.96 5.32 -31.25
C THR A 163 -8.74 4.04 -32.07
N PHE A 164 -7.78 4.05 -32.98
CA PHE A 164 -7.39 2.84 -33.73
C PHE A 164 -6.76 1.74 -32.84
N LYS A 165 -6.30 2.11 -31.63
CA LYS A 165 -5.68 1.19 -30.67
C LYS A 165 -6.78 0.56 -29.79
N LEU A 166 -6.71 -0.76 -29.63
CA LEU A 166 -7.67 -1.50 -28.80
C LEU A 166 -7.71 -0.96 -27.36
N ASN A 167 -8.92 -0.80 -26.80
CA ASN A 167 -9.17 -0.26 -25.47
C ASN A 167 -8.50 1.11 -25.20
N SER A 168 -8.37 1.94 -26.23
CA SER A 168 -7.82 3.29 -26.13
C SER A 168 -8.83 4.31 -26.60
N PHE A 169 -8.95 5.41 -25.86
CA PHE A 169 -9.97 6.44 -26.08
C PHE A 169 -9.37 7.83 -26.06
N LYS A 170 -10.05 8.77 -26.75
CA LYS A 170 -9.83 10.20 -26.61
C LYS A 170 -10.99 10.86 -25.88
N ASN A 171 -10.68 11.92 -25.18
CA ASN A 171 -11.65 12.81 -24.55
C ASN A 171 -11.13 14.25 -24.61
N ASP A 172 -11.92 15.14 -25.18
CA ASP A 172 -11.50 16.51 -25.46
C ASP A 172 -11.30 17.33 -24.16
N ILE A 173 -12.06 17.03 -23.10
CA ILE A 173 -11.91 17.68 -21.81
C ILE A 173 -10.56 17.29 -21.19
N ILE A 174 -10.26 15.98 -21.13
CA ILE A 174 -8.99 15.49 -20.57
C ILE A 174 -7.80 16.08 -21.32
N SER A 175 -7.90 16.14 -22.66
CA SER A 175 -6.85 16.74 -23.52
C SER A 175 -6.58 18.20 -23.13
N ARG A 176 -7.63 18.99 -22.97
CA ARG A 176 -7.49 20.42 -22.58
C ARG A 176 -7.00 20.61 -21.14
N MET A 177 -7.35 19.69 -20.23
CA MET A 177 -6.97 19.79 -18.81
C MET A 177 -5.52 19.36 -18.57
N TRP A 178 -4.88 18.62 -19.50
CA TRP A 178 -3.46 18.27 -19.45
C TRP A 178 -2.69 18.96 -20.61
N PRO A 179 -2.33 20.23 -20.48
CA PRO A 179 -1.63 20.96 -21.54
C PRO A 179 -0.13 20.65 -21.62
N PHE A 180 0.39 19.80 -20.75
CA PHE A 180 1.83 19.55 -20.62
C PHE A 180 2.34 18.40 -21.49
N GLY A 181 1.50 17.80 -22.33
CA GLY A 181 1.95 16.76 -23.24
C GLY A 181 0.88 15.72 -23.57
N LEU A 182 1.24 14.45 -23.49
CA LEU A 182 0.42 13.34 -23.97
C LEU A 182 -0.40 12.70 -22.84
N TYR A 183 -1.53 12.11 -23.23
CA TYR A 183 -2.27 11.24 -22.34
C TYR A 183 -2.70 9.95 -23.07
N GLU A 184 -2.85 8.88 -22.32
CA GLU A 184 -3.46 7.64 -22.74
C GLU A 184 -4.63 7.31 -21.82
N LEU A 185 -5.82 7.10 -22.39
CA LEU A 185 -7.06 6.82 -21.66
C LEU A 185 -7.59 5.46 -22.06
N CYS A 186 -7.81 4.58 -21.07
CA CYS A 186 -8.33 3.24 -21.23
C CYS A 186 -9.47 2.97 -20.26
N ARG A 187 -10.29 1.92 -20.50
CA ARG A 187 -11.14 1.37 -19.46
C ARG A 187 -10.29 0.68 -18.41
N GLY A 188 -10.56 1.00 -17.15
CA GLY A 188 -9.86 0.42 -16.01
C GLY A 188 -10.46 -0.92 -15.59
N ASP A 189 -9.59 -1.80 -15.13
CA ASP A 189 -9.91 -3.12 -14.59
C ASP A 189 -9.05 -3.44 -13.36
N GLU A 190 -9.16 -4.66 -12.83
CA GLU A 190 -8.35 -5.09 -11.69
C GLU A 190 -6.84 -5.04 -11.99
N ASN A 191 -6.44 -5.33 -13.23
CA ASN A 191 -5.03 -5.33 -13.63
C ASN A 191 -4.46 -3.92 -13.65
N THR A 192 -5.19 -2.95 -14.22
CA THR A 192 -4.79 -1.54 -14.24
C THR A 192 -4.79 -0.91 -12.85
N ILE A 193 -5.73 -1.30 -11.99
CA ILE A 193 -5.75 -0.92 -10.57
C ILE A 193 -4.52 -1.50 -9.85
N ALA A 194 -4.24 -2.81 -10.02
CA ALA A 194 -3.08 -3.47 -9.43
C ALA A 194 -1.76 -2.89 -9.94
N TYR A 195 -1.70 -2.56 -11.23
CA TYR A 195 -0.58 -1.88 -11.85
C TYR A 195 -0.32 -0.52 -11.19
N THR A 196 -1.33 0.34 -11.11
CA THR A 196 -1.22 1.66 -10.48
C THR A 196 -0.84 1.56 -8.99
N ALA A 197 -1.45 0.65 -8.24
CA ALA A 197 -1.10 0.40 -6.84
C ALA A 197 0.28 -0.25 -6.68
N GLY A 198 0.72 -1.03 -7.66
CA GLY A 198 2.02 -1.71 -7.68
C GLY A 198 3.21 -0.75 -7.79
N TYR A 199 3.02 0.41 -8.39
CA TYR A 199 4.09 1.41 -8.51
C TYR A 199 4.56 1.98 -7.17
N VAL A 200 3.70 2.00 -6.17
CA VAL A 200 4.10 2.31 -4.78
C VAL A 200 5.24 1.42 -4.29
N TYR A 201 5.30 0.20 -4.83
CA TYR A 201 6.23 -0.83 -4.42
C TYR A 201 7.45 -0.96 -5.35
N LYS A 202 7.23 -1.05 -6.68
CA LYS A 202 8.28 -1.40 -7.65
C LYS A 202 9.48 -0.46 -7.60
N LYS A 203 9.25 0.82 -7.41
CA LYS A 203 10.28 1.85 -7.52
C LYS A 203 10.98 2.27 -6.24
N GLN A 204 10.49 1.90 -5.08
CA GLN A 204 11.29 2.10 -3.87
C GLN A 204 12.52 1.15 -3.81
N LEU A 205 12.59 0.15 -4.70
CA LEU A 205 13.76 -0.72 -4.86
C LEU A 205 14.81 -0.15 -5.83
N SER A 206 14.38 0.66 -6.81
CA SER A 206 15.30 1.32 -7.76
C SER A 206 15.79 2.69 -7.28
N ILE A 207 15.15 3.29 -6.28
CA ILE A 207 15.46 4.64 -5.76
C ILE A 207 16.84 4.74 -5.12
N GLU A 208 17.43 3.63 -4.68
CA GLU A 208 18.84 3.65 -4.20
C GLU A 208 19.84 3.91 -5.34
N ARG A 209 19.40 3.82 -6.61
CA ARG A 209 20.22 4.07 -7.80
C ARG A 209 19.93 5.40 -8.50
N ASP A 210 18.78 6.01 -8.25
CA ASP A 210 18.35 7.24 -8.93
C ASP A 210 18.37 8.44 -7.97
N ASN A 211 19.16 9.46 -8.29
CA ASN A 211 19.35 10.68 -7.50
C ASN A 211 18.14 11.65 -7.53
N HIS A 212 16.93 11.18 -7.78
CA HIS A 212 15.73 12.01 -7.77
C HIS A 212 15.42 12.57 -6.37
N LYS A 213 15.23 13.89 -6.29
CA LYS A 213 14.84 14.60 -5.06
C LYS A 213 13.41 14.28 -4.66
N ILE A 214 12.50 14.20 -5.65
CA ILE A 214 11.08 13.89 -5.43
C ILE A 214 10.86 12.40 -5.67
N LYS A 215 10.55 11.69 -4.60
CA LYS A 215 10.27 10.25 -4.68
C LYS A 215 8.90 9.98 -5.29
N PRO A 216 8.71 8.83 -6.00
CA PRO A 216 7.41 8.35 -6.42
C PRO A 216 6.39 8.41 -5.28
N PHE A 217 5.16 8.80 -5.59
CA PHE A 217 4.15 9.06 -4.57
C PHE A 217 2.76 8.57 -4.99
N ILE A 218 1.90 8.41 -3.99
CA ILE A 218 0.46 8.21 -4.19
C ILE A 218 -0.28 9.50 -3.87
N SER A 219 -1.36 9.75 -4.60
CA SER A 219 -2.38 10.75 -4.31
C SER A 219 -3.75 10.13 -4.53
N CYS A 220 -4.72 10.36 -3.65
CA CYS A 220 -6.06 9.81 -3.81
C CYS A 220 -7.12 10.67 -3.14
N SER A 221 -8.38 10.45 -3.51
CA SER A 221 -9.52 10.97 -2.78
C SER A 221 -9.59 10.32 -1.39
N ASP A 222 -9.60 11.11 -0.32
CA ASP A 222 -9.48 10.65 1.06
C ASP A 222 -10.74 10.85 1.91
N LYS A 223 -11.73 11.61 1.42
CA LYS A 223 -12.98 11.91 2.12
C LYS A 223 -14.19 11.50 1.26
N PRO A 224 -14.82 10.38 1.59
CA PRO A 224 -14.40 9.30 2.51
C PRO A 224 -13.19 8.55 1.99
N GLY A 225 -12.46 7.80 2.84
CA GLY A 225 -11.35 6.97 2.39
C GLY A 225 -11.82 5.80 1.52
N PHE A 226 -11.02 5.37 0.55
CA PHE A 226 -11.32 4.21 -0.30
C PHE A 226 -11.63 2.95 0.53
N GLY A 227 -12.72 2.27 0.20
CA GLY A 227 -13.21 1.07 0.88
C GLY A 227 -14.00 1.34 2.16
N LEU A 228 -14.27 2.61 2.53
CA LEU A 228 -15.08 2.91 3.71
C LEU A 228 -16.56 2.55 3.47
N LYS A 229 -17.11 2.89 2.31
CA LYS A 229 -18.47 2.54 1.95
C LYS A 229 -18.69 1.02 1.96
N TYR A 230 -17.75 0.26 1.40
CA TYR A 230 -17.79 -1.20 1.46
C TYR A 230 -17.81 -1.72 2.90
N LEU A 231 -16.98 -1.15 3.77
CA LEU A 231 -16.97 -1.51 5.19
C LEU A 231 -18.33 -1.28 5.83
N GLU A 232 -18.98 -0.14 5.57
CA GLU A 232 -20.27 0.24 6.14
C GLU A 232 -21.39 -0.71 5.67
N ASP A 233 -21.37 -1.10 4.40
CA ASP A 233 -22.36 -2.01 3.80
C ASP A 233 -22.17 -3.48 4.22
N HIS A 234 -20.96 -3.87 4.72
CA HIS A 234 -20.61 -5.29 4.95
C HIS A 234 -20.00 -5.55 6.35
N ILE A 235 -20.32 -4.72 7.34
CA ILE A 235 -19.72 -4.82 8.70
C ILE A 235 -19.88 -6.23 9.28
N GLU A 236 -21.08 -6.79 9.29
CA GLU A 236 -21.37 -8.09 9.87
C GLU A 236 -20.60 -9.23 9.17
N SER A 237 -20.58 -9.20 7.84
CA SER A 237 -19.83 -10.16 7.04
C SER A 237 -18.33 -10.08 7.31
N ILE A 238 -17.78 -8.88 7.47
CA ILE A 238 -16.36 -8.68 7.77
C ILE A 238 -16.03 -9.15 9.19
N LEU A 239 -16.89 -8.88 10.15
CA LEU A 239 -16.67 -9.32 11.53
C LEU A 239 -16.72 -10.85 11.66
N SER A 240 -17.64 -11.53 10.96
CA SER A 240 -17.78 -12.98 11.01
C SER A 240 -16.69 -13.71 10.21
N THR A 241 -16.44 -13.27 8.97
CA THR A 241 -15.51 -13.98 8.05
C THR A 241 -14.07 -13.48 8.11
N LYS A 242 -13.83 -12.27 8.65
CA LYS A 242 -12.52 -11.57 8.64
C LYS A 242 -11.99 -11.34 7.21
N LYS A 243 -12.90 -11.32 6.22
CA LYS A 243 -12.59 -11.21 4.79
C LYS A 243 -13.37 -10.06 4.14
N VAL A 244 -12.84 -9.61 3.03
CA VAL A 244 -13.50 -8.73 2.05
C VAL A 244 -13.65 -9.50 0.75
N TYR A 245 -14.72 -9.24 0.01
CA TYR A 245 -15.02 -9.93 -1.23
C TYR A 245 -15.02 -8.97 -2.41
N TYR A 246 -14.39 -9.36 -3.49
CA TYR A 246 -14.39 -8.65 -4.76
C TYR A 246 -14.59 -9.64 -5.89
N LYS A 247 -15.64 -9.48 -6.68
CA LYS A 247 -16.01 -10.40 -7.79
C LYS A 247 -15.93 -11.88 -7.39
N GLY A 248 -16.51 -12.24 -6.25
CA GLY A 248 -16.52 -13.60 -5.71
C GLY A 248 -15.20 -14.07 -5.06
N MET A 249 -14.12 -13.33 -5.18
CA MET A 249 -12.85 -13.68 -4.56
C MET A 249 -12.74 -13.12 -3.14
N ALA A 250 -12.46 -14.01 -2.18
CA ALA A 250 -12.21 -13.65 -0.79
C ALA A 250 -10.77 -13.18 -0.59
N LYS A 251 -10.59 -12.00 0.04
CA LYS A 251 -9.28 -11.48 0.46
C LYS A 251 -9.35 -11.18 1.96
N SER A 252 -8.26 -11.40 2.69
CA SER A 252 -8.22 -11.06 4.13
C SER A 252 -8.51 -9.57 4.34
N ALA A 253 -9.32 -9.25 5.34
CA ALA A 253 -9.53 -7.87 5.73
C ALA A 253 -8.20 -7.24 6.15
N PHE A 254 -7.94 -6.02 5.69
CA PHE A 254 -6.65 -5.36 5.80
C PHE A 254 -6.66 -4.29 6.91
N ARG A 255 -5.49 -3.81 7.25
CA ARG A 255 -5.26 -2.90 8.38
C ARG A 255 -6.20 -1.69 8.42
N TYR A 256 -6.51 -1.09 7.25
CA TYR A 256 -7.41 0.07 7.20
C TYR A 256 -8.82 -0.25 7.71
N ILE A 257 -9.38 -1.41 7.31
CA ILE A 257 -10.69 -1.89 7.76
C ILE A 257 -10.70 -2.05 9.29
N TRP A 258 -9.71 -2.76 9.84
CA TRP A 258 -9.60 -2.98 11.29
C TRP A 258 -9.41 -1.68 12.06
N LYS A 259 -8.63 -0.74 11.51
CA LYS A 259 -8.50 0.60 12.10
C LYS A 259 -9.86 1.31 12.16
N LYS A 260 -10.62 1.30 11.07
CA LYS A 260 -11.93 1.97 11.00
C LYS A 260 -12.98 1.32 11.88
N LEU A 261 -12.98 0.00 11.98
CA LEU A 261 -13.84 -0.73 12.92
C LEU A 261 -13.51 -0.37 14.38
N SER A 262 -12.22 -0.31 14.74
CA SER A 262 -11.81 0.05 16.10
C SER A 262 -12.11 1.51 16.49
N GLU A 263 -12.43 2.38 15.54
CA GLU A 263 -12.93 3.73 15.81
C GLU A 263 -14.44 3.73 16.17
N LYS A 264 -15.18 2.68 15.77
CA LYS A 264 -16.63 2.56 15.95
C LYS A 264 -17.05 1.58 17.05
N MET A 265 -16.25 0.54 17.31
CA MET A 265 -16.58 -0.53 18.28
C MET A 265 -15.33 -1.16 18.89
N ASP A 266 -15.52 -1.86 20.00
CA ASP A 266 -14.44 -2.69 20.55
C ASP A 266 -14.28 -3.96 19.72
N ILE A 267 -13.09 -4.13 19.14
CA ILE A 267 -12.71 -5.30 18.35
C ILE A 267 -11.48 -6.01 18.95
N GLN A 268 -11.23 -5.83 20.24
CA GLN A 268 -10.00 -6.37 20.88
C GLN A 268 -9.95 -7.90 20.78
N SER A 269 -11.06 -8.58 21.06
CA SER A 269 -11.15 -10.05 20.94
C SER A 269 -10.84 -10.54 19.53
N ILE A 270 -11.31 -9.83 18.50
CA ILE A 270 -11.03 -10.15 17.08
C ILE A 270 -9.56 -9.94 16.76
N LYS A 271 -8.94 -8.87 17.30
CA LYS A 271 -7.51 -8.61 17.11
C LYS A 271 -6.64 -9.69 17.76
N ASP A 272 -7.01 -10.12 18.95
CA ASP A 272 -6.31 -11.17 19.69
C ASP A 272 -6.39 -12.51 18.93
N ASP A 273 -7.55 -12.86 18.40
CA ASP A 273 -7.76 -14.03 17.56
C ASP A 273 -6.95 -13.95 16.24
N LEU A 274 -6.94 -12.78 15.59
CA LEU A 274 -6.10 -12.57 14.39
C LEU A 274 -4.60 -12.67 14.68
N MET A 275 -4.15 -12.24 15.85
CA MET A 275 -2.75 -12.36 16.27
C MET A 275 -2.36 -13.82 16.54
N LEU A 276 -3.21 -14.60 17.21
CA LEU A 276 -3.01 -16.04 17.43
C LEU A 276 -2.85 -16.80 16.11
N HIS A 277 -3.70 -16.49 15.11
CA HIS A 277 -3.62 -17.14 13.79
C HIS A 277 -2.47 -16.61 12.93
N ALA A 278 -2.00 -15.39 13.11
CA ALA A 278 -0.84 -14.84 12.41
C ALA A 278 0.47 -15.54 12.81
N GLY A 279 0.60 -15.93 14.09
CA GLY A 279 1.75 -16.71 14.57
C GLY A 279 1.88 -18.07 13.87
N TYR A 280 0.76 -18.77 13.66
CA TYR A 280 0.75 -20.09 12.99
C TYR A 280 1.11 -20.05 11.49
N ASN A 281 0.98 -18.87 10.84
CA ASN A 281 1.24 -18.69 9.40
C ASN A 281 2.61 -18.07 9.08
N GLN A 282 3.43 -17.73 10.08
CA GLN A 282 4.68 -16.98 9.84
C GLN A 282 5.67 -17.74 8.94
N ASP A 283 5.84 -19.04 9.12
CA ASP A 283 6.78 -19.83 8.32
C ASP A 283 6.29 -20.00 6.88
N LYS A 284 4.98 -20.21 6.69
CA LYS A 284 4.37 -20.21 5.36
C LYS A 284 4.48 -18.85 4.69
N LEU A 285 4.32 -17.77 5.44
CA LEU A 285 4.47 -16.39 4.93
C LEU A 285 5.94 -16.10 4.56
N LYS A 286 6.89 -16.49 5.41
CA LYS A 286 8.33 -16.38 5.13
C LYS A 286 8.71 -17.17 3.86
N ALA A 287 8.26 -18.42 3.73
CA ALA A 287 8.50 -19.25 2.56
C ALA A 287 7.87 -18.67 1.29
N TYR A 288 6.63 -18.19 1.37
CA TYR A 288 5.93 -17.52 0.26
C TYR A 288 6.65 -16.25 -0.20
N PHE A 289 7.07 -15.40 0.73
CA PHE A 289 7.79 -14.16 0.38
C PHE A 289 9.19 -14.44 -0.14
N LYS A 290 9.89 -15.47 0.39
CA LYS A 290 11.19 -15.90 -0.11
C LYS A 290 11.08 -16.43 -1.55
N ALA A 291 10.08 -17.24 -1.85
CA ALA A 291 9.80 -17.75 -3.20
C ALA A 291 9.42 -16.62 -4.17
N LYS A 292 8.56 -15.69 -3.75
CA LYS A 292 8.18 -14.51 -4.55
C LYS A 292 9.34 -13.55 -4.80
N TYR A 293 10.23 -13.38 -3.85
CA TYR A 293 11.44 -12.57 -4.00
C TYR A 293 12.41 -13.21 -5.00
N PHE A 294 12.57 -14.52 -4.94
CA PHE A 294 13.39 -15.28 -5.89
C PHE A 294 12.82 -15.19 -7.31
N ASP A 295 11.52 -15.40 -7.48
CA ASP A 295 10.80 -15.29 -8.75
C ASP A 295 10.88 -13.86 -9.35
N TYR A 296 10.77 -12.83 -8.51
CA TYR A 296 10.91 -11.44 -8.91
C TYR A 296 12.33 -11.11 -9.40
N ASN A 297 13.37 -11.59 -8.70
CA ASN A 297 14.76 -11.37 -9.10
C ASN A 297 15.11 -12.14 -10.37
N GLN A 298 14.56 -13.34 -10.57
CA GLN A 298 14.72 -14.11 -11.83
C GLN A 298 14.03 -13.42 -13.01
N ARG A 299 12.80 -12.91 -12.83
CA ARG A 299 12.09 -12.17 -13.90
C ARG A 299 12.77 -10.84 -14.21
N GLY A 300 13.37 -10.18 -13.24
CA GLY A 300 14.23 -9.01 -13.46
C GLY A 300 15.47 -9.33 -14.26
N ALA A 301 16.10 -10.50 -14.01
CA ALA A 301 17.26 -10.96 -14.75
C ALA A 301 16.94 -11.45 -16.17
N LEU A 302 15.74 -12.04 -16.39
CA LEU A 302 15.28 -12.49 -17.71
C LEU A 302 14.84 -11.34 -18.65
N ASN A 303 14.51 -10.18 -18.09
CA ASN A 303 14.25 -8.98 -18.89
C ASN A 303 15.53 -8.21 -19.25
N HIS A 304 16.71 -8.74 -18.90
CA HIS A 304 18.04 -8.22 -19.24
C HIS A 304 18.80 -9.13 -20.21
N LEU A 305 18.16 -10.19 -20.74
CA LEU A 305 18.63 -11.01 -21.87
C LEU A 305 17.74 -10.76 -23.09
#